data_ac94009ee2a5a41354cc5a8a2019553b
#
_entry.id   ac94009ee2a5a41354cc5a8a2019553b
#
_cell.length_a   1.000
_cell.length_b   1.000
_cell.length_c   1.000
_cell.angle_alpha   90.00
_cell.angle_beta   90.00
_cell.angle_gamma   90.00
#
_symmetry.space_group_name_H-M   'P 1'
#
loop_
_entity.id
_entity.type
_entity.pdbx_description
1 polymer ?
#
loop_
_entity_poly.entity_id
_entity_poly.type
_entity_poly.pdbx_seq_one_letter_code
_entity_poly.pdbx_strand_id
1 'polypeptide(L)'
;MQTLTQKTIFLNTEVAISYKTSKQNINSTKNYHADELIENIHYFYDYEQTKGGRQRVIKWTLEGVYMLGFFIKSPKAKEYRKKVAKLLREQTQARFKTLSDENQRLNSLNHHQKIGYKSQLVQQKEKYENKIKALKYDLEKKKELSFKRKLSQKELLELRKILA
;
A
#
# COMPACT_ATOMS: atom_id res chain seq x y z
N MET A 1 -13.52 3.39 14.18
CA MET A 1 -14.64 2.56 13.71
C MET A 1 -14.25 1.11 13.91
N GLN A 2 -14.74 0.48 14.97
CA GLN A 2 -14.58 -0.96 15.20
C GLN A 2 -15.59 -1.66 14.28
N THR A 3 -15.10 -2.33 13.25
CA THR A 3 -15.89 -3.28 12.47
C THR A 3 -16.21 -4.46 13.37
N LEU A 4 -17.43 -4.52 13.85
CA LEU A 4 -18.01 -5.70 14.47
C LEU A 4 -17.99 -6.83 13.42
N THR A 5 -16.93 -7.62 13.43
CA THR A 5 -16.91 -8.93 12.75
C THR A 5 -17.93 -9.78 13.52
N GLN A 6 -19.15 -9.90 13.00
CA GLN A 6 -20.15 -10.82 13.53
C GLN A 6 -19.58 -12.23 13.37
N LYS A 7 -19.05 -12.77 14.48
CA LYS A 7 -18.50 -14.12 14.54
C LYS A 7 -19.67 -15.08 14.37
N THR A 8 -19.93 -15.50 13.14
CA THR A 8 -21.00 -16.45 12.84
C THR A 8 -20.58 -17.82 13.35
N ILE A 9 -21.35 -18.38 14.27
CA ILE A 9 -21.10 -19.66 14.92
C ILE A 9 -22.13 -20.66 14.44
N PHE A 10 -21.70 -21.86 14.05
CA PHE A 10 -22.54 -22.91 13.50
C PHE A 10 -22.50 -24.16 14.39
N LEU A 11 -23.65 -24.78 14.60
CA LEU A 11 -23.74 -26.09 15.26
C LEU A 11 -23.21 -27.20 14.33
N ASN A 12 -22.69 -28.25 14.92
CA ASN A 12 -22.23 -29.44 14.19
C ASN A 12 -23.35 -30.05 13.29
N THR A 13 -24.60 -29.93 13.72
CA THR A 13 -25.79 -30.34 12.95
C THR A 13 -26.01 -29.48 11.71
N GLU A 14 -25.87 -28.16 11.85
CA GLU A 14 -26.08 -27.21 10.74
C GLU A 14 -25.05 -27.39 9.66
N VAL A 15 -23.78 -27.59 10.09
CA VAL A 15 -22.67 -27.89 9.19
C VAL A 15 -22.89 -29.22 8.44
N ALA A 16 -23.34 -30.25 9.15
CA ALA A 16 -23.66 -31.55 8.56
C ALA A 16 -24.74 -31.44 7.47
N ILE A 17 -25.80 -30.68 7.75
CA ILE A 17 -26.88 -30.41 6.78
C ILE A 17 -26.36 -29.63 5.58
N SER A 18 -25.59 -28.59 5.82
CA SER A 18 -25.06 -27.72 4.76
C SER A 18 -24.17 -28.46 3.75
N TYR A 19 -23.36 -29.41 4.22
CA TYR A 19 -22.52 -30.26 3.39
C TYR A 19 -23.20 -31.57 2.94
N LYS A 20 -24.46 -31.79 3.28
CA LYS A 20 -25.18 -33.06 3.03
C LYS A 20 -24.37 -34.28 3.49
N THR A 21 -23.94 -34.25 4.71
CA THR A 21 -23.16 -35.33 5.36
C THR A 21 -23.70 -35.63 6.76
N SER A 22 -23.16 -36.64 7.44
CA SER A 22 -23.54 -36.97 8.81
C SER A 22 -22.70 -36.22 9.84
N LYS A 23 -23.22 -35.99 11.05
CA LYS A 23 -22.46 -35.47 12.18
C LYS A 23 -21.22 -36.31 12.50
N GLN A 24 -21.35 -37.65 12.36
CA GLN A 24 -20.25 -38.58 12.59
C GLN A 24 -19.12 -38.33 11.61
N ASN A 25 -19.45 -38.10 10.34
CA ASN A 25 -18.43 -37.79 9.31
C ASN A 25 -17.70 -36.47 9.59
N ILE A 26 -18.40 -35.43 10.09
CA ILE A 26 -17.76 -34.16 10.50
C ILE A 26 -16.81 -34.41 11.68
N ASN A 27 -17.24 -35.18 12.70
CA ASN A 27 -16.40 -35.49 13.83
C ASN A 27 -15.18 -36.34 13.45
N SER A 28 -15.35 -37.32 12.55
CA SER A 28 -14.26 -38.12 12.03
C SER A 28 -13.29 -37.28 11.23
N THR A 29 -13.81 -36.37 10.38
CA THR A 29 -12.97 -35.40 9.58
C THR A 29 -12.18 -34.49 10.51
N LYS A 30 -12.82 -33.97 11.58
CA LYS A 30 -12.15 -33.13 12.57
C LYS A 30 -10.99 -33.87 13.26
N ASN A 31 -11.24 -35.12 13.66
CA ASN A 31 -10.24 -35.91 14.37
C ASN A 31 -9.09 -36.34 13.43
N TYR A 32 -9.40 -36.64 12.18
CA TYR A 32 -8.40 -37.05 11.17
C TYR A 32 -7.49 -35.88 10.74
N HIS A 33 -8.02 -34.68 10.70
CA HIS A 33 -7.30 -33.46 10.33
C HIS A 33 -7.11 -32.53 11.56
N ALA A 34 -6.77 -33.12 12.71
CA ALA A 34 -6.58 -32.37 13.95
C ALA A 34 -5.34 -31.45 13.93
N ASP A 35 -4.42 -31.67 13.02
CA ASP A 35 -3.25 -30.86 12.71
C ASP A 35 -3.63 -29.54 11.98
N GLU A 36 -4.69 -29.57 11.17
CA GLU A 36 -5.16 -28.42 10.41
C GLU A 36 -6.39 -27.75 11.04
N LEU A 37 -7.24 -28.52 11.74
CA LEU A 37 -8.45 -28.04 12.41
C LEU A 37 -8.19 -27.75 13.89
N ILE A 38 -7.75 -26.52 14.16
CA ILE A 38 -7.28 -26.08 15.48
C ILE A 38 -8.44 -25.66 16.37
N GLU A 39 -8.46 -26.15 17.61
CA GLU A 39 -9.41 -25.72 18.63
C GLU A 39 -9.25 -24.23 18.97
N ASN A 40 -10.34 -23.56 19.27
CA ASN A 40 -10.44 -22.10 19.49
C ASN A 40 -10.20 -21.20 18.28
N ILE A 41 -9.79 -21.76 17.13
CA ILE A 41 -9.71 -21.05 15.85
C ILE A 41 -10.85 -21.51 14.94
N HIS A 42 -10.87 -22.80 14.60
CA HIS A 42 -11.81 -23.39 13.66
C HIS A 42 -13.07 -23.92 14.33
N TYR A 43 -12.95 -24.42 15.53
CA TYR A 43 -14.05 -24.91 16.34
C TYR A 43 -13.77 -24.71 17.83
N PHE A 44 -14.81 -24.79 18.64
CA PHE A 44 -14.71 -24.81 20.08
C PHE A 44 -15.79 -25.71 20.69
N TYR A 45 -15.58 -26.15 21.90
CA TYR A 45 -16.53 -26.92 22.65
C TYR A 45 -17.39 -26.00 23.53
N ASP A 46 -18.70 -26.26 23.53
CA ASP A 46 -19.65 -25.59 24.39
C ASP A 46 -20.58 -26.61 25.02
N TYR A 47 -21.39 -26.20 25.97
CA TYR A 47 -22.34 -27.05 26.66
C TYR A 47 -23.76 -26.54 26.41
N GLU A 48 -24.61 -27.42 25.87
CA GLU A 48 -26.03 -27.13 25.66
C GLU A 48 -26.90 -27.98 26.57
N GLN A 49 -27.96 -27.36 27.08
CA GLN A 49 -28.99 -28.08 27.86
C GLN A 49 -29.93 -28.80 26.90
N THR A 50 -29.97 -30.10 26.98
CA THR A 50 -30.87 -30.96 26.20
C THR A 50 -31.88 -31.66 27.10
N LYS A 51 -32.87 -32.32 26.51
CA LYS A 51 -33.82 -33.15 27.30
C LYS A 51 -33.15 -34.26 28.13
N GLY A 52 -31.95 -34.68 27.72
CA GLY A 52 -31.14 -35.68 28.45
C GLY A 52 -30.08 -35.10 29.38
N GLY A 53 -30.15 -33.79 29.69
CA GLY A 53 -29.16 -33.08 30.52
C GLY A 53 -28.18 -32.23 29.74
N ARG A 54 -27.16 -31.75 30.47
CA ARG A 54 -26.09 -30.89 29.86
C ARG A 54 -25.15 -31.74 29.03
N GLN A 55 -25.08 -31.43 27.73
CA GLN A 55 -24.24 -32.15 26.75
C GLN A 55 -23.18 -31.25 26.15
N ARG A 56 -21.97 -31.78 25.97
CA ARG A 56 -20.88 -31.13 25.26
C ARG A 56 -21.15 -31.14 23.77
N VAL A 57 -21.19 -29.97 23.14
CA VAL A 57 -21.42 -29.79 21.70
C VAL A 57 -20.23 -29.12 21.07
N ILE A 58 -20.02 -29.41 19.78
CA ILE A 58 -19.02 -28.73 18.96
C ILE A 58 -19.70 -27.58 18.21
N LYS A 59 -19.16 -26.40 18.36
CA LYS A 59 -19.53 -25.20 17.58
C LYS A 59 -18.40 -24.82 16.66
N TRP A 60 -18.73 -24.48 15.43
CA TRP A 60 -17.80 -24.16 14.38
C TRP A 60 -17.79 -22.68 14.11
N THR A 61 -16.60 -22.10 13.90
CA THR A 61 -16.44 -20.76 13.34
C THR A 61 -16.69 -20.80 11.84
N LEU A 62 -16.90 -19.65 11.21
CA LEU A 62 -17.05 -19.56 9.75
C LEU A 62 -15.80 -20.12 9.04
N GLU A 63 -14.62 -19.81 9.56
CA GLU A 63 -13.34 -20.31 9.04
C GLU A 63 -13.28 -21.86 9.15
N GLY A 64 -13.68 -22.42 10.28
CA GLY A 64 -13.73 -23.85 10.48
C GLY A 64 -14.70 -24.55 9.53
N VAL A 65 -15.86 -23.93 9.27
CA VAL A 65 -16.80 -24.45 8.24
C VAL A 65 -16.15 -24.47 6.87
N TYR A 66 -15.42 -23.42 6.51
CA TYR A 66 -14.72 -23.36 5.21
C TYR A 66 -13.61 -24.41 5.12
N MET A 67 -12.82 -24.58 6.18
CA MET A 67 -11.77 -25.61 6.25
C MET A 67 -12.35 -27.03 6.09
N LEU A 68 -13.45 -27.34 6.78
CA LEU A 68 -14.15 -28.62 6.61
C LEU A 68 -14.57 -28.89 5.16
N GLY A 69 -14.93 -27.85 4.42
CA GLY A 69 -15.30 -27.96 3.01
C GLY A 69 -14.18 -28.51 2.11
N PHE A 70 -12.91 -28.36 2.49
CA PHE A 70 -11.79 -28.96 1.77
C PHE A 70 -11.62 -30.45 2.05
N PHE A 71 -11.94 -30.91 3.24
CA PHE A 71 -11.73 -32.31 3.66
C PHE A 71 -12.94 -33.21 3.40
N ILE A 72 -14.15 -32.70 3.48
CA ILE A 72 -15.38 -33.47 3.27
C ILE A 72 -15.50 -33.88 1.79
N LYS A 73 -15.78 -35.16 1.55
CA LYS A 73 -15.89 -35.74 0.20
C LYS A 73 -17.29 -35.71 -0.41
N SER A 74 -18.25 -34.97 0.19
CA SER A 74 -19.62 -34.90 -0.31
C SER A 74 -19.73 -34.16 -1.65
N PRO A 75 -20.76 -34.42 -2.48
CA PRO A 75 -21.01 -33.67 -3.71
C PRO A 75 -21.12 -32.16 -3.47
N LYS A 76 -21.75 -31.76 -2.34
CA LYS A 76 -21.93 -30.37 -1.96
C LYS A 76 -20.61 -29.69 -1.60
N ALA A 77 -19.70 -30.40 -0.92
CA ALA A 77 -18.36 -29.91 -0.65
C ALA A 77 -17.52 -29.76 -1.94
N LYS A 78 -17.68 -30.66 -2.91
CA LYS A 78 -17.05 -30.51 -4.23
C LYS A 78 -17.53 -29.27 -4.98
N GLU A 79 -18.82 -29.00 -4.95
CA GLU A 79 -19.42 -27.78 -5.53
C GLU A 79 -18.89 -26.53 -4.84
N TYR A 80 -18.82 -26.54 -3.52
CA TYR A 80 -18.25 -25.47 -2.71
C TYR A 80 -16.79 -25.17 -3.12
N ARG A 81 -15.91 -26.19 -3.19
CA ARG A 81 -14.51 -25.99 -3.62
C ARG A 81 -14.39 -25.34 -5.02
N LYS A 82 -15.25 -25.76 -5.96
CA LYS A 82 -15.27 -25.15 -7.30
C LYS A 82 -15.65 -23.66 -7.24
N LYS A 83 -16.63 -23.30 -6.40
CA LYS A 83 -17.05 -21.91 -6.21
C LYS A 83 -15.94 -21.08 -5.57
N VAL A 84 -15.31 -21.59 -4.52
CA VAL A 84 -14.18 -20.91 -3.86
C VAL A 84 -13.02 -20.69 -4.82
N ALA A 85 -12.63 -21.71 -5.58
CA ALA A 85 -11.56 -21.59 -6.58
C ALA A 85 -11.87 -20.53 -7.65
N LYS A 86 -13.14 -20.46 -8.09
CA LYS A 86 -13.60 -19.43 -9.04
C LYS A 86 -13.49 -18.03 -8.43
N LEU A 87 -14.01 -17.84 -7.22
CA LEU A 87 -13.98 -16.55 -6.50
C LEU A 87 -12.55 -16.08 -6.27
N LEU A 88 -11.66 -16.97 -5.81
CA LEU A 88 -10.25 -16.64 -5.58
C LEU A 88 -9.56 -16.19 -6.88
N ARG A 89 -9.83 -16.88 -7.99
CA ARG A 89 -9.30 -16.49 -9.31
C ARG A 89 -9.78 -15.09 -9.71
N GLU A 90 -11.09 -14.84 -9.60
CA GLU A 90 -11.69 -13.56 -9.97
C GLU A 90 -11.17 -12.41 -9.11
N GLN A 91 -11.07 -12.61 -7.79
CA GLN A 91 -10.50 -11.62 -6.87
C GLN A 91 -9.03 -11.36 -7.15
N THR A 92 -8.25 -12.41 -7.41
CA THR A 92 -6.84 -12.29 -7.75
C THR A 92 -6.64 -11.50 -9.04
N GLN A 93 -7.40 -11.82 -10.09
CA GLN A 93 -7.35 -11.11 -11.37
C GLN A 93 -7.75 -9.63 -11.22
N ALA A 94 -8.83 -9.35 -10.47
CA ALA A 94 -9.25 -7.98 -10.19
C ALA A 94 -8.15 -7.19 -9.45
N ARG A 95 -7.54 -7.80 -8.45
CA ARG A 95 -6.45 -7.17 -7.68
C ARG A 95 -5.21 -6.90 -8.53
N PHE A 96 -4.81 -7.85 -9.40
CA PHE A 96 -3.71 -7.63 -10.33
C PHE A 96 -3.99 -6.48 -11.29
N LYS A 97 -5.22 -6.39 -11.83
CA LYS A 97 -5.62 -5.28 -12.69
C LYS A 97 -5.50 -3.93 -11.97
N THR A 98 -6.07 -3.82 -10.77
CA THR A 98 -5.99 -2.60 -9.96
C THR A 98 -4.54 -2.19 -9.68
N LEU A 99 -3.67 -3.14 -9.29
CA LEU A 99 -2.26 -2.86 -9.05
C LEU A 99 -1.51 -2.44 -10.33
N SER A 100 -1.85 -3.03 -11.48
CA SER A 100 -1.28 -2.65 -12.77
C SER A 100 -1.66 -1.21 -13.15
N ASP A 101 -2.94 -0.87 -13.02
CA ASP A 101 -3.46 0.47 -13.31
C ASP A 101 -2.82 1.53 -12.39
N GLU A 102 -2.66 1.21 -11.11
CA GLU A 102 -2.00 2.10 -10.16
C GLU A 102 -0.51 2.29 -10.46
N ASN A 103 0.21 1.23 -10.83
CA ASN A 103 1.59 1.32 -11.27
C ASN A 103 1.75 2.19 -12.52
N GLN A 104 0.87 2.05 -13.51
CA GLN A 104 0.89 2.92 -14.70
C GLN A 104 0.66 4.38 -14.33
N ARG A 105 -0.29 4.65 -13.44
CA ARG A 105 -0.56 6.01 -12.94
C ARG A 105 0.65 6.60 -12.22
N LEU A 106 1.29 5.84 -11.33
CA LEU A 106 2.47 6.28 -10.59
C LEU A 106 3.66 6.54 -11.54
N ASN A 107 3.87 5.68 -12.53
CA ASN A 107 4.91 5.87 -13.53
C ASN A 107 4.70 7.14 -14.36
N SER A 108 3.47 7.42 -14.76
CA SER A 108 3.12 8.67 -15.47
C SER A 108 3.36 9.90 -14.60
N LEU A 109 2.95 9.85 -13.32
CA LEU A 109 3.22 10.92 -12.35
C LEU A 109 4.71 11.18 -12.17
N ASN A 110 5.51 10.15 -11.98
CA ASN A 110 6.96 10.25 -11.86
C ASN A 110 7.61 10.85 -13.11
N HIS A 111 7.12 10.47 -14.30
CA HIS A 111 7.59 11.02 -15.56
C HIS A 111 7.29 12.52 -15.64
N HIS A 112 6.09 12.96 -15.36
CA HIS A 112 5.70 14.36 -15.34
C HIS A 112 6.49 15.18 -14.31
N GLN A 113 6.69 14.64 -13.11
CA GLN A 113 7.52 15.29 -12.09
C GLN A 113 8.97 15.47 -12.57
N LYS A 114 9.57 14.43 -13.18
CA LYS A 114 10.93 14.54 -13.76
C LYS A 114 11.05 15.65 -14.80
N ILE A 115 10.05 15.77 -15.69
CA ILE A 115 10.02 16.84 -16.69
C ILE A 115 9.91 18.20 -16.00
N GLY A 116 9.01 18.33 -15.02
CA GLY A 116 8.84 19.56 -14.26
C GLY A 116 10.14 20.01 -13.57
N TYR A 117 10.81 19.11 -12.87
CA TYR A 117 12.11 19.41 -12.22
C TYR A 117 13.19 19.81 -13.22
N LYS A 118 13.30 19.13 -14.36
CA LYS A 118 14.26 19.51 -15.40
C LYS A 118 14.00 20.92 -15.93
N SER A 119 12.74 21.27 -16.20
CA SER A 119 12.35 22.61 -16.64
C SER A 119 12.69 23.68 -15.60
N GLN A 120 12.40 23.44 -14.34
CA GLN A 120 12.74 24.37 -13.24
C GLN A 120 14.25 24.55 -13.10
N LEU A 121 15.05 23.50 -13.23
CA LEU A 121 16.51 23.59 -13.20
C LEU A 121 17.07 24.44 -14.34
N VAL A 122 16.54 24.29 -15.56
CA VAL A 122 16.93 25.13 -16.72
C VAL A 122 16.61 26.58 -16.44
N GLN A 123 15.40 26.90 -16.01
CA GLN A 123 14.99 28.27 -15.68
C GLN A 123 15.85 28.89 -14.57
N GLN A 124 16.17 28.12 -13.52
CA GLN A 124 17.06 28.60 -12.48
C GLN A 124 18.47 28.90 -13.01
N LYS A 125 19.01 28.00 -13.82
CA LYS A 125 20.32 28.19 -14.44
C LYS A 125 20.36 29.46 -15.26
N GLU A 126 19.40 29.67 -16.15
CA GLU A 126 19.29 30.90 -16.95
C GLU A 126 19.19 32.17 -16.08
N LYS A 127 18.39 32.11 -15.04
CA LYS A 127 18.26 33.22 -14.08
C LYS A 127 19.59 33.56 -13.41
N TYR A 128 20.34 32.55 -12.96
CA TYR A 128 21.64 32.79 -12.35
C TYR A 128 22.70 33.26 -13.36
N GLU A 129 22.71 32.72 -14.56
CA GLU A 129 23.62 33.19 -15.64
C GLU A 129 23.37 34.66 -15.99
N ASN A 130 22.10 35.05 -16.09
CA ASN A 130 21.74 36.46 -16.33
C ASN A 130 22.15 37.37 -15.18
N LYS A 131 21.97 36.91 -13.92
CA LYS A 131 22.43 37.66 -12.76
C LYS A 131 23.95 37.81 -12.70
N ILE A 132 24.68 36.76 -13.05
CA ILE A 132 26.15 36.80 -13.12
C ILE A 132 26.62 37.79 -14.24
N LYS A 133 25.96 37.79 -15.41
CA LYS A 133 26.26 38.72 -16.48
C LYS A 133 26.06 40.19 -16.03
N ALA A 134 24.94 40.48 -15.37
CA ALA A 134 24.66 41.79 -14.83
C ALA A 134 25.71 42.24 -13.80
N LEU A 135 26.05 41.37 -12.85
CA LEU A 135 27.08 41.65 -11.83
C LEU A 135 28.48 41.88 -12.43
N LYS A 136 28.85 41.14 -13.48
CA LYS A 136 30.12 41.36 -14.21
C LYS A 136 30.14 42.72 -14.88
N TYR A 137 29.05 43.08 -15.55
CA TYR A 137 28.91 44.40 -16.17
C TYR A 137 29.04 45.53 -15.15
N ASP A 138 28.36 45.46 -14.03
CA ASP A 138 28.44 46.44 -12.94
C ASP A 138 29.85 46.52 -12.34
N LEU A 139 30.55 45.40 -12.23
CA LEU A 139 31.92 45.33 -11.74
C LEU A 139 32.90 46.04 -12.70
N GLU A 140 32.77 45.80 -14.01
CA GLU A 140 33.59 46.45 -15.03
C GLU A 140 33.35 47.95 -15.03
N LYS A 141 32.10 48.40 -15.01
CA LYS A 141 31.73 49.80 -14.89
C LYS A 141 32.31 50.48 -13.65
N LYS A 142 32.30 49.81 -12.50
CA LYS A 142 32.92 50.30 -11.25
C LYS A 142 34.45 50.39 -11.38
N LYS A 143 35.09 49.42 -12.05
CA LYS A 143 36.54 49.46 -12.30
C LYS A 143 36.92 50.65 -13.21
N GLU A 144 36.18 50.89 -14.28
CA GLU A 144 36.38 52.03 -15.16
C GLU A 144 36.22 53.37 -14.42
N LEU A 145 35.18 53.52 -13.61
CA LEU A 145 34.96 54.72 -12.81
C LEU A 145 36.08 54.94 -11.77
N SER A 146 36.56 53.87 -11.14
CA SER A 146 37.69 53.98 -10.21
C SER A 146 38.99 54.36 -10.87
N PHE A 147 39.23 53.85 -12.08
CA PHE A 147 40.39 54.22 -12.90
C PHE A 147 40.35 55.69 -13.33
N LYS A 148 39.19 56.16 -13.81
CA LYS A 148 38.99 57.58 -14.16
C LYS A 148 39.21 58.53 -12.99
N ARG A 149 38.74 58.16 -11.77
CA ARG A 149 38.98 58.92 -10.54
C ARG A 149 40.47 59.01 -10.17
N LYS A 150 41.23 57.91 -10.31
CA LYS A 150 42.67 57.87 -10.02
C LYS A 150 43.47 58.73 -11.02
N LEU A 151 43.11 58.72 -12.29
CA LEU A 151 43.69 59.58 -13.33
C LEU A 151 43.43 61.04 -13.01
N SER A 152 42.20 61.44 -12.79
CA SER A 152 41.83 62.81 -12.43
C SER A 152 42.55 63.33 -11.18
N GLN A 153 42.73 62.52 -10.16
CA GLN A 153 43.52 62.90 -8.96
C GLN A 153 45.01 63.08 -9.27
N LYS A 154 45.57 62.25 -10.16
CA LYS A 154 46.96 62.36 -10.55
C LYS A 154 47.21 63.63 -11.37
N GLU A 155 46.35 63.94 -12.29
CA GLU A 155 46.38 65.20 -13.13
C GLU A 155 46.24 66.41 -12.22
N LEU A 156 45.36 66.44 -11.23
CA LEU A 156 45.24 67.56 -10.28
C LEU A 156 46.49 67.69 -9.39
N LEU A 157 47.17 66.64 -9.01
CA LEU A 157 48.41 66.68 -8.28
C LEU A 157 49.58 67.25 -9.15
N GLU A 158 49.63 66.89 -10.41
CA GLU A 158 50.64 67.48 -11.36
C GLU A 158 50.39 68.93 -11.58
N LEU A 159 49.14 69.38 -11.81
CA LEU A 159 48.83 70.80 -11.94
C LEU A 159 49.16 71.57 -10.63
N ARG A 160 48.98 71.03 -9.49
CA ARG A 160 49.38 71.64 -8.18
C ARG A 160 50.92 71.80 -8.07
N LYS A 161 51.70 70.87 -8.62
CA LYS A 161 53.17 70.95 -8.61
C LYS A 161 53.73 72.01 -9.62
N ILE A 162 52.97 72.33 -10.66
CA ILE A 162 53.33 73.33 -11.67
C ILE A 162 53.00 74.75 -11.18
N LEU A 163 52.00 74.89 -10.34
CA LEU A 163 51.52 76.13 -9.71
C LEU A 163 52.20 76.52 -8.42
N ALA A 164 53.00 75.64 -7.83
CA ALA A 164 53.88 75.96 -6.65
C ALA A 164 55.30 76.27 -7.03
#